data_26a91a21a953fdfc72f8b19c7d3cd22e
#
_entry.id   26a91a21a953fdfc72f8b19c7d3cd22e
#
_cell.length_a   1.000
_cell.length_b   1.000
_cell.length_c   1.000
_cell.angle_alpha   90.00
_cell.angle_beta   90.00
_cell.angle_gamma   90.00
#
_symmetry.space_group_name_H-M   'P 1'
#
loop_
_entity.id
_entity.type
_entity.pdbx_description
1 polymer ?
#
loop_
_entity_poly.entity_id
_entity_poly.type
_entity_poly.pdbx_seq_one_letter_code
_entity_poly.pdbx_strand_id
1 'polypeptide(L)'
;MTMEEIFKTMQDLIAEQFAIDTDEISMESSFVDDLGADSVDLVELVMAREEEFDIGEMSEEDLATIKTVGDLVHYLQGKLDI
;
A
#
# COMPACT_ATOMS: atom_id res chain seq x y z
N MET A 1 -11.11 9.02 3.73
CA MET A 1 -10.04 9.44 2.79
C MET A 1 -10.44 9.16 1.36
N THR A 2 -10.07 10.03 0.43
CA THR A 2 -10.28 9.74 -0.98
C THR A 2 -9.20 8.78 -1.47
N MET A 3 -9.43 8.15 -2.62
CA MET A 3 -8.47 7.25 -3.23
C MET A 3 -7.14 7.97 -3.52
N GLU A 4 -7.22 9.21 -3.93
CA GLU A 4 -6.06 10.05 -4.21
C GLU A 4 -5.22 10.29 -2.96
N GLU A 5 -5.87 10.56 -1.85
CA GLU A 5 -5.19 10.76 -0.56
C GLU A 5 -4.52 9.48 -0.09
N ILE A 6 -5.21 8.34 -0.23
CA ILE A 6 -4.65 7.04 0.13
C ILE A 6 -3.43 6.73 -0.74
N PHE A 7 -3.56 6.95 -2.04
CA PHE A 7 -2.45 6.71 -2.96
C PHE A 7 -1.23 7.57 -2.60
N LYS A 8 -1.46 8.85 -2.35
CA LYS A 8 -0.38 9.77 -2.01
C LYS A 8 0.32 9.37 -0.72
N THR A 9 -0.45 8.98 0.29
CA THR A 9 0.10 8.51 1.55
C THR A 9 0.94 7.25 1.35
N MET A 10 0.42 6.30 0.58
CA MET A 10 1.15 5.07 0.29
C MET A 10 2.39 5.35 -0.55
N GLN A 11 2.28 6.26 -1.50
CA GLN A 11 3.41 6.66 -2.33
C GLN A 11 4.56 7.21 -1.47
N ASP A 12 4.24 8.08 -0.52
CA ASP A 12 5.22 8.64 0.39
C ASP A 12 5.84 7.56 1.29
N LEU A 13 5.04 6.64 1.79
CA LEU A 13 5.51 5.55 2.64
C LEU A 13 6.44 4.61 1.87
N ILE A 14 6.06 4.26 0.66
CA ILE A 14 6.85 3.37 -0.18
C ILE A 14 8.18 4.04 -0.54
N ALA A 15 8.13 5.31 -0.91
CA ALA A 15 9.33 6.06 -1.25
C ALA A 15 10.32 6.09 -0.08
N GLU A 16 9.81 6.28 1.12
CA GLU A 16 10.62 6.30 2.33
C GLU A 16 11.16 4.91 2.67
N GLN A 17 10.29 3.90 2.61
CA GLN A 17 10.63 2.53 3.01
C GLN A 17 11.68 1.91 2.07
N PHE A 18 11.57 2.16 0.77
CA PHE A 18 12.44 1.56 -0.23
C PHE A 18 13.50 2.52 -0.78
N ALA A 19 13.56 3.74 -0.25
CA ALA A 19 14.54 4.77 -0.65
C ALA A 19 14.50 5.05 -2.15
N ILE A 20 13.29 5.22 -2.69
CA ILE A 20 13.09 5.56 -4.10
C ILE A 20 12.28 6.85 -4.18
N ASP A 21 12.30 7.49 -5.35
CA ASP A 21 11.53 8.71 -5.57
C ASP A 21 10.05 8.43 -5.75
N THR A 22 9.20 9.35 -5.26
CA THR A 22 7.76 9.21 -5.42
C THR A 22 7.35 9.18 -6.89
N ASP A 23 8.12 9.85 -7.76
CA ASP A 23 7.86 9.86 -9.19
C ASP A 23 7.97 8.49 -9.85
N GLU A 24 8.68 7.57 -9.21
CA GLU A 24 8.84 6.21 -9.69
C GLU A 24 7.70 5.29 -9.28
N ILE A 25 6.80 5.78 -8.44
CA ILE A 25 5.70 4.99 -7.89
C ILE A 25 4.38 5.41 -8.55
N SER A 26 3.70 4.45 -9.18
CA SER A 26 2.40 4.67 -9.78
C SER A 26 1.42 3.61 -9.31
N MET A 27 0.16 3.77 -9.65
CA MET A 27 -0.87 2.77 -9.33
C MET A 27 -0.58 1.43 -9.98
N GLU A 28 0.15 1.43 -11.09
CA GLU A 28 0.50 0.23 -11.83
C GLU A 28 1.78 -0.44 -11.35
N SER A 29 2.55 0.23 -10.48
CA SER A 29 3.80 -0.33 -9.96
C SER A 29 3.54 -1.64 -9.22
N SER A 30 4.29 -2.68 -9.58
CA SER A 30 4.19 -3.98 -8.94
C SER A 30 5.09 -4.01 -7.71
N PHE A 31 4.56 -4.49 -6.58
CA PHE A 31 5.36 -4.59 -5.37
C PHE A 31 6.52 -5.57 -5.52
N VAL A 32 6.27 -6.71 -6.15
CA VAL A 32 7.29 -7.73 -6.32
C VAL A 32 8.27 -7.38 -7.45
N ASP A 33 7.73 -7.04 -8.62
CA ASP A 33 8.55 -6.84 -9.81
C ASP A 33 9.25 -5.48 -9.85
N ASP A 34 8.56 -4.43 -9.45
CA ASP A 34 9.10 -3.06 -9.54
C ASP A 34 9.77 -2.60 -8.25
N LEU A 35 9.23 -3.01 -7.11
CA LEU A 35 9.71 -2.55 -5.81
C LEU A 35 10.48 -3.61 -5.03
N GLY A 36 10.40 -4.87 -5.44
CA GLY A 36 11.07 -5.95 -4.75
C GLY A 36 10.53 -6.22 -3.36
N ALA A 37 9.27 -5.89 -3.13
CA ALA A 37 8.61 -6.06 -1.85
C ALA A 37 7.83 -7.36 -1.78
N ASP A 38 7.83 -8.02 -0.62
CA ASP A 38 7.01 -9.20 -0.40
C ASP A 38 5.80 -8.87 0.49
N SER A 39 5.04 -9.87 0.87
CA SER A 39 3.83 -9.66 1.68
C SER A 39 4.12 -9.09 3.06
N VAL A 40 5.27 -9.42 3.62
CA VAL A 40 5.68 -8.88 4.93
C VAL A 40 5.90 -7.37 4.83
N ASP A 41 6.55 -6.94 3.75
CA ASP A 41 6.78 -5.51 3.52
C ASP A 41 5.46 -4.76 3.36
N LEU A 42 4.47 -5.36 2.72
CA LEU A 42 3.14 -4.75 2.58
C LEU A 42 2.47 -4.55 3.93
N VAL A 43 2.54 -5.55 4.79
CA VAL A 43 1.97 -5.46 6.13
C VAL A 43 2.67 -4.35 6.92
N GLU A 44 3.99 -4.28 6.84
CA GLU A 44 4.75 -3.25 7.53
C GLU A 44 4.39 -1.84 7.05
N LEU A 45 4.18 -1.68 5.74
CA LEU A 45 3.78 -0.39 5.18
C LEU A 45 2.45 0.09 5.75
N VAL A 46 1.46 -0.80 5.81
CA VAL A 46 0.15 -0.46 6.34
C VAL A 46 0.22 -0.21 7.84
N MET A 47 0.94 -1.04 8.57
CA MET A 47 1.07 -0.91 10.02
C MET A 47 1.86 0.33 10.43
N ALA A 48 2.74 0.84 9.57
CA ALA A 48 3.49 2.06 9.84
C ALA A 48 2.57 3.28 9.96
N ARG A 49 1.36 3.20 9.40
CA ARG A 49 0.36 4.25 9.44
C ARG A 49 -0.97 3.74 9.97
N GLU A 50 -0.93 2.88 10.98
CA GLU A 50 -2.17 2.28 11.48
C GLU A 50 -3.14 3.31 12.07
N GLU A 51 -2.66 4.47 12.48
CA GLU A 51 -3.53 5.56 12.94
C GLU A 51 -4.38 6.11 11.80
N GLU A 52 -3.85 6.09 10.57
CA GLU A 52 -4.56 6.54 9.39
C GLU A 52 -5.33 5.41 8.72
N PHE A 53 -4.79 4.21 8.79
CA PHE A 53 -5.34 3.01 8.16
C PHE A 53 -5.72 1.98 9.22
N ASP A 54 -6.69 2.30 10.05
CA ASP A 54 -7.17 1.42 11.11
C ASP A 54 -8.09 0.35 10.52
N ILE A 55 -7.48 -0.61 9.86
CA ILE A 55 -8.20 -1.68 9.14
C ILE A 55 -8.04 -3.06 9.81
N GLY A 56 -7.31 -3.11 10.92
CA GLY A 56 -7.01 -4.37 11.57
C GLY A 56 -5.95 -5.16 10.83
N GLU A 57 -5.92 -6.46 11.05
CA GLU A 57 -4.94 -7.32 10.39
C GLU A 57 -5.35 -7.68 8.97
N MET A 58 -4.36 -7.73 8.09
CA MET A 58 -4.56 -8.19 6.72
C MET A 58 -4.39 -9.70 6.68
N SER A 59 -5.36 -10.40 6.11
CA SER A 59 -5.27 -11.85 5.97
C SER A 59 -4.32 -12.23 4.84
N GLU A 60 -3.85 -13.47 4.83
CA GLU A 60 -3.00 -13.96 3.74
C GLU A 60 -3.74 -13.94 2.41
N GLU A 61 -5.05 -14.19 2.43
CA GLU A 61 -5.87 -14.11 1.23
C GLU A 61 -5.91 -12.70 0.66
N ASP A 62 -6.04 -11.71 1.53
CA ASP A 62 -6.04 -10.31 1.12
C ASP A 62 -4.69 -9.94 0.52
N LEU A 63 -3.60 -10.35 1.17
CA LEU A 63 -2.26 -10.07 0.70
C LEU A 63 -2.01 -10.70 -0.67
N ALA A 64 -2.54 -11.88 -0.89
CA ALA A 64 -2.38 -12.59 -2.16
C ALA A 64 -3.03 -11.87 -3.34
N THR A 65 -4.05 -11.05 -3.08
CA THR A 65 -4.73 -10.28 -4.14
C THR A 65 -4.06 -8.95 -4.43
N ILE A 66 -3.20 -8.48 -3.52
CA ILE A 66 -2.54 -7.18 -3.66
C ILE A 66 -1.21 -7.39 -4.38
N LYS A 67 -1.16 -7.00 -5.65
CA LYS A 67 0.03 -7.15 -6.48
C LYS A 67 0.64 -5.82 -6.85
N THR A 68 -0.19 -4.80 -7.03
CA THR A 68 0.25 -3.46 -7.41
C THR A 68 -0.11 -2.45 -6.32
N VAL A 69 0.49 -1.27 -6.43
CA VAL A 69 0.17 -0.16 -5.53
C VAL A 69 -1.33 0.17 -5.61
N GLY A 70 -1.89 0.13 -6.83
CA GLY A 70 -3.31 0.36 -7.04
C GLY A 70 -4.18 -0.65 -6.31
N ASP A 71 -3.79 -1.92 -6.32
CA ASP A 71 -4.51 -2.96 -5.61
C ASP A 71 -4.56 -2.67 -4.11
N LEU A 72 -3.44 -2.22 -3.55
CA LEU A 72 -3.38 -1.86 -2.13
C LEU A 72 -4.25 -0.63 -1.84
N VAL A 73 -4.20 0.37 -2.70
CA VAL A 73 -5.02 1.58 -2.54
C VAL A 73 -6.51 1.23 -2.56
N HIS A 74 -6.93 0.38 -3.50
CA HIS A 74 -8.32 -0.07 -3.58
C HIS A 74 -8.73 -0.86 -2.34
N TYR A 75 -7.85 -1.73 -1.86
CA TYR A 75 -8.09 -2.51 -0.65
C TYR A 75 -8.31 -1.58 0.55
N LEU A 76 -7.43 -0.61 0.73
CA LEU A 76 -7.52 0.33 1.84
C LEU A 76 -8.77 1.19 1.74
N GLN A 77 -9.10 1.65 0.54
CA GLN A 77 -10.31 2.45 0.35
C GLN A 77 -11.55 1.66 0.73
N GLY A 78 -11.61 0.40 0.33
CA GLY A 78 -12.75 -0.46 0.65
C GLY A 78 -12.89 -0.70 2.16
N LYS A 79 -11.78 -0.75 2.87
CA LYS A 79 -11.79 -0.95 4.32
C LYS A 79 -12.12 0.34 5.09
N LEU A 80 -11.70 1.48 4.55
CA LEU A 80 -11.88 2.78 5.20
C LEU A 80 -13.20 3.45 4.83
N ASP A 81 -13.75 3.11 3.68
CA ASP A 81 -15.00 3.68 3.19
C ASP A 81 -16.17 2.90 3.78
N ILE A 82 -16.72 3.40 4.81
CA ILE A 82 -17.80 2.77 5.55
C ILE A 82 -19.13 3.40 5.21
#